data_cafd076769ef3c9b3b494d9211972ad0
#
_entry.id   cafd076769ef3c9b3b494d9211972ad0
#
_cell.length_a   1.000
_cell.length_b   1.000
_cell.length_c   1.000
_cell.angle_alpha   90.00
_cell.angle_beta   90.00
_cell.angle_gamma   90.00
#
_symmetry.space_group_name_H-M   'P 1'
#
loop_
_entity.id
_entity.type
_entity.pdbx_description
1 polymer ?
#
loop_
_entity_poly.entity_id
_entity_poly.type
_entity_poly.pdbx_seq_one_letter_code
_entity_poly.pdbx_strand_id
1 'polypeptide(L)' 'MTSREKAAEVKDKYSTRLLGLPGVVGVGVKQDEDGQYVIAIHVTDDVEEARDRLPEQIEGCRVKIEQTGSYRKF' A
#
# COMPACT_ATOMS: atom_id res chain seq x y z
N MET A 1 18.17 0.52 -0.33
CA MET A 1 17.35 1.02 -1.43
C MET A 1 16.48 -0.13 -1.96
N THR A 2 15.20 0.14 -2.16
CA THR A 2 14.27 -0.91 -2.58
C THR A 2 14.13 -0.89 -4.09
N SER A 3 14.45 -2.02 -4.72
CA SER A 3 14.30 -2.16 -6.16
C SER A 3 12.85 -2.50 -6.50
N ARG A 4 12.51 -2.31 -7.77
CA ARG A 4 11.19 -2.65 -8.25
C ARG A 4 10.90 -4.14 -8.07
N GLU A 5 11.90 -4.96 -8.35
CA GLU A 5 11.74 -6.41 -8.23
C GLU A 5 11.47 -6.82 -6.79
N LYS A 6 12.20 -6.22 -5.86
CA LYS A 6 11.98 -6.51 -4.46
C LYS A 6 10.59 -6.08 -4.01
N ALA A 7 10.19 -4.88 -4.41
CA ALA A 7 8.87 -4.37 -4.03
C ALA A 7 7.76 -5.25 -4.61
N ALA A 8 7.92 -5.68 -5.87
CA ALA A 8 6.92 -6.53 -6.50
C ALA A 8 6.82 -7.88 -5.81
N GLU A 9 7.96 -8.43 -5.42
CA GLU A 9 7.98 -9.71 -4.73
C GLU A 9 7.27 -9.62 -3.39
N VAL A 10 7.56 -8.57 -2.64
CA VAL A 10 6.94 -8.37 -1.35
C VAL A 10 5.44 -8.12 -1.51
N LYS A 11 5.07 -7.33 -2.50
CA LYS A 11 3.68 -7.05 -2.77
C LYS A 11 2.91 -8.33 -3.08
N ASP A 12 3.48 -9.19 -3.93
CA ASP A 12 2.81 -10.44 -4.28
C ASP A 12 2.66 -11.36 -3.07
N LYS A 13 3.67 -11.35 -2.21
CA LYS A 13 3.69 -12.21 -1.05
C LYS A 13 2.61 -11.81 -0.03
N TYR A 14 2.35 -10.52 0.07
CA TYR A 14 1.45 -10.01 1.12
C TYR A 14 0.10 -9.51 0.60
N SER A 15 -0.10 -9.47 -0.73
CA SER A 15 -1.30 -8.82 -1.27
C SER A 15 -2.59 -9.47 -0.79
N THR A 16 -2.67 -10.79 -0.75
CA THR A 16 -3.89 -11.45 -0.31
C THR A 16 -4.21 -11.09 1.13
N ARG A 17 -3.19 -11.08 1.98
CA ARG A 17 -3.37 -10.74 3.39
C ARG A 17 -3.80 -9.28 3.54
N LEU A 18 -3.16 -8.38 2.79
CA LEU A 18 -3.48 -6.97 2.90
C LEU A 18 -4.88 -6.68 2.37
N LEU A 19 -5.26 -7.32 1.26
CA LEU A 19 -6.58 -7.11 0.69
C LEU A 19 -7.70 -7.66 1.59
N GLY A 20 -7.35 -8.52 2.52
CA GLY A 20 -8.32 -9.03 3.49
C GLY A 20 -8.58 -8.10 4.65
N LEU A 21 -7.82 -7.02 4.77
CA LEU A 21 -8.01 -6.07 5.86
C LEU A 21 -9.15 -5.11 5.55
N PRO A 22 -9.90 -4.69 6.58
CA PRO A 22 -11.03 -3.77 6.35
C PRO A 22 -10.57 -2.48 5.69
N GLY A 23 -11.29 -2.05 4.68
CA GLY A 23 -11.03 -0.78 4.02
C GLY A 23 -9.98 -0.83 2.93
N VAL A 24 -9.23 -1.92 2.81
CA VAL A 24 -8.21 -2.04 1.78
C VAL A 24 -8.86 -2.55 0.50
N VAL A 25 -8.70 -1.80 -0.58
CA VAL A 25 -9.31 -2.15 -1.86
C VAL A 25 -8.28 -2.37 -2.97
N GLY A 26 -7.02 -2.11 -2.72
CA GLY A 26 -6.00 -2.34 -3.73
C GLY A 26 -4.61 -2.34 -3.13
N VAL A 27 -3.70 -3.09 -3.75
CA VAL A 27 -2.30 -3.14 -3.36
C VAL A 27 -1.47 -3.14 -4.64
N GLY A 28 -0.46 -2.30 -4.69
CA GLY A 28 0.38 -2.21 -5.86
C GLY A 28 1.79 -1.77 -5.51
N VAL A 29 2.58 -1.55 -6.54
CA VAL A 29 3.94 -1.05 -6.41
C VAL A 29 3.99 0.32 -7.07
N LYS A 30 4.65 1.26 -6.43
CA LYS A 30 4.72 2.62 -6.93
C LYS A 30 6.13 3.14 -6.70
N GLN A 31 6.59 4.02 -7.56
CA GLN A 31 7.88 4.65 -7.38
C GLN A 31 7.68 5.98 -6.64
N ASP A 32 8.45 6.15 -5.59
CA ASP A 32 8.38 7.34 -4.78
C ASP A 32 9.17 8.47 -5.45
N GLU A 33 9.05 9.67 -4.90
CA GLU A 33 9.69 10.86 -5.46
C GLU A 33 11.20 10.74 -5.49
N ASP A 34 11.77 10.04 -4.53
CA ASP A 34 13.22 9.88 -4.48
C ASP A 34 13.70 8.67 -5.28
N GLY A 35 12.85 8.10 -6.12
CA GLY A 35 13.22 7.01 -7.00
C GLY A 35 13.12 5.63 -6.40
N GLN A 36 12.75 5.52 -5.15
CA GLN A 36 12.59 4.22 -4.50
C GLN A 36 11.21 3.67 -4.74
N TYR A 37 11.13 2.34 -4.78
CA TYR A 37 9.83 1.68 -4.98
C TYR A 37 9.22 1.36 -3.62
N VAL A 38 7.92 1.58 -3.53
CA VAL A 38 7.17 1.39 -2.29
C VAL A 38 5.95 0.52 -2.57
N ILE A 39 5.42 -0.05 -1.50
CA ILE A 39 4.16 -0.79 -1.59
C ILE A 39 3.04 0.23 -1.41
N ALA A 40 2.19 0.36 -2.41
CA ALA A 40 1.07 1.30 -2.34
C ALA A 40 -0.17 0.53 -1.92
N ILE A 41 -0.80 0.98 -0.84
CA ILE A 41 -2.02 0.36 -0.34
C ILE A 41 -3.15 1.37 -0.49
N HIS A 42 -4.18 0.99 -1.25
CA HIS A 42 -5.32 1.86 -1.51
C HIS A 42 -6.45 1.52 -0.56
N VAL A 43 -6.95 2.54 0.11
CA VAL A 43 -8.00 2.35 1.12
C VAL A 43 -9.17 3.25 0.82
N THR A 44 -10.35 2.86 1.32
CA THR A 44 -11.56 3.68 1.21
C THR A 44 -11.72 4.58 2.42
N ASP A 45 -11.02 4.26 3.50
CA ASP A 45 -11.10 5.02 4.75
C ASP A 45 -10.17 6.22 4.72
N ASP A 46 -10.28 7.02 5.76
CA ASP A 46 -9.33 8.08 6.01
C ASP A 46 -7.92 7.48 6.15
N VAL A 47 -6.95 8.14 5.51
CA VAL A 47 -5.57 7.65 5.52
C VAL A 47 -5.02 7.57 6.94
N GLU A 48 -5.36 8.52 7.78
CA GLU A 48 -4.84 8.51 9.16
C GLU A 48 -5.38 7.35 9.96
N GLU A 49 -6.65 7.01 9.77
CA GLU A 49 -7.22 5.85 10.44
C GLU A 49 -6.59 4.56 9.92
N ALA A 50 -6.38 4.49 8.62
CA ALA A 50 -5.78 3.31 8.02
C ALA A 50 -4.34 3.12 8.49
N ARG A 51 -3.63 4.23 8.71
CA ARG A 51 -2.25 4.18 9.13
C ARG A 51 -2.10 3.48 10.48
N ASP A 52 -3.09 3.58 11.34
CA ASP A 52 -3.04 2.91 12.64
C ASP A 52 -3.18 1.40 12.52
N ARG A 53 -3.74 0.92 11.42
CA ARG A 53 -4.02 -0.50 11.24
C ARG A 53 -3.03 -1.18 10.29
N LEU A 54 -2.27 -0.39 9.53
CA LEU A 54 -1.39 -0.93 8.50
C LEU A 54 0.07 -0.70 8.88
N PRO A 55 0.96 -1.60 8.44
CA PRO A 55 2.38 -1.45 8.76
C PRO A 55 3.01 -0.31 7.96
N GLU A 56 4.06 0.28 8.51
CA GLU A 56 4.80 1.31 7.80
C GLU A 56 5.80 0.72 6.83
N GLN A 57 6.20 -0.52 7.07
CA GLN A 57 7.14 -1.23 6.21
C GLN A 57 6.78 -2.70 6.19
N ILE A 58 7.10 -3.35 5.08
CA ILE A 58 6.94 -4.80 4.95
C ILE A 58 8.24 -5.31 4.36
N GLU A 59 8.98 -6.10 5.14
CA GLU A 59 10.26 -6.70 4.71
C GLU A 59 11.21 -5.64 4.14
N GLY A 60 11.29 -4.50 4.78
CA GLY A 60 12.17 -3.44 4.35
C GLY A 60 11.63 -2.53 3.27
N CYS A 61 10.46 -2.84 2.73
CA CYS A 61 9.82 -2.00 1.73
C CYS A 61 8.87 -1.04 2.42
N ARG A 62 9.04 0.25 2.14
CA ARG A 62 8.16 1.26 2.71
C ARG A 62 6.74 1.12 2.18
N VAL A 63 5.77 1.39 3.01
CA VAL A 63 4.37 1.35 2.64
C VAL A 63 3.82 2.76 2.51
N LYS A 64 3.11 3.02 1.42
CA LYS A 64 2.43 4.29 1.21
C LYS A 64 0.94 4.03 1.14
N ILE A 65 0.17 4.76 1.94
CA ILE A 65 -1.27 4.56 1.99
C ILE A 65 -1.95 5.69 1.22
N GLU A 66 -2.83 5.32 0.30
CA GLU A 66 -3.54 6.28 -0.54
C GLU A 66 -5.03 6.05 -0.42
N GLN A 67 -5.77 7.14 -0.32
CA GLN A 67 -7.22 7.05 -0.22
C GLN A 67 -7.83 7.08 -1.62
N THR A 68 -8.72 6.14 -1.92
CA THR A 68 -9.32 6.05 -3.25
C THR A 68 -10.84 6.00 -3.22
N GLY A 69 -11.46 6.18 -2.07
CA GLY A 69 -12.90 6.03 -1.96
C GLY A 69 -13.72 7.19 -2.48
N SER A 70 -13.07 8.24 -2.90
CA SER A 70 -13.75 9.46 -3.25
C SER A 70 -14.62 9.32 -4.49
N TYR A 71 -14.42 8.31 -5.26
CA TYR A 71 -15.20 8.16 -6.50
C TYR A 71 -16.52 7.48 -6.26
N ARG A 72 -16.96 7.42 -5.10
CA ARG A 72 -18.17 6.89 -4.87
C ARG A 72 -19.24 7.81 -4.85
N LYS A 73 -19.36 8.44 -5.03
CA LYS A 73 -20.23 9.07 -5.15
C LYS A 73 -20.94 9.21 -5.81
N PHE A 74 -21.36 9.14 -5.87
CA PHE A 74 -22.01 9.33 -6.49
C PHE A 74 -22.72 9.46 -6.28
#